data_43aab8b43b0f5fadd0596d1b16c23564
#
_entry.id   43aab8b43b0f5fadd0596d1b16c23564
#
_cell.length_a   1.000
_cell.length_b   1.000
_cell.length_c   1.000
_cell.angle_alpha   90.00
_cell.angle_beta   90.00
_cell.angle_gamma   90.00
#
_symmetry.space_group_name_H-M   'P 1'
#
loop_
_entity.id
_entity.type
_entity.pdbx_description
1 polymer ?
#
loop_
_entity_poly.entity_id
_entity_poly.type
_entity_poly.pdbx_seq_one_letter_code
_entity_poly.pdbx_strand_id
1 'polypeptide(L)'
;GLFSLILALVIALVQGTLPLIGAARGIVQLILLARPAARCQFLFVLTAFVCLLYAYITSDFSIVNVAQNSHTLKPMIYKIAGVWGNHEGSMVLWATILSLFGLAVAEFGNGLPPTLRARVLAIQGLIGFAFLSFIIFTSNPFLRLVPPPSEGAGLNPILQDPGLAFHPPFLYLGYVGFSVAFSFAVAALIEGRVDPAWARWVRPWTLAAWCFLTIGIALGSWWAYYELGWGGWWFWDPVENASFIPWLVGTALLHSAIVVEKRDALKSWTVLLALLTFSMSLLGTFLVRSGVLTSVHTFASDPDRGIFLLALLIFVTGGSLILYAIRAPNLQSGGLFSPISREGSLVLNNLLLTTAATVVILGTLYPLILDALGGGKVSVGP
;
A
#
# COMPACT_ATOMS: atom_id res chain seq x y z
N GLY A 1 17.49 7.70 -13.42
CA GLY A 1 16.23 7.13 -12.96
C GLY A 1 16.20 5.61 -13.10
N LEU A 2 16.15 5.08 -14.32
CA LEU A 2 16.04 3.62 -14.55
C LEU A 2 17.17 2.81 -13.90
N PHE A 3 18.41 3.25 -14.02
CA PHE A 3 19.55 2.61 -13.36
C PHE A 3 19.37 2.52 -11.84
N SER A 4 18.86 3.57 -11.22
CA SER A 4 18.56 3.58 -9.77
C SER A 4 17.45 2.60 -9.42
N LEU A 5 16.39 2.45 -10.24
CA LEU A 5 15.34 1.45 -10.03
C LEU A 5 15.90 0.01 -10.11
N ILE A 6 16.80 -0.26 -11.05
CA ILE A 6 17.46 -1.58 -11.18
C ILE A 6 18.32 -1.87 -9.95
N LEU A 7 19.11 -0.90 -9.47
CA LEU A 7 19.87 -1.07 -8.22
C LEU A 7 18.95 -1.29 -7.02
N ALA A 8 17.86 -0.52 -6.91
CA ALA A 8 16.87 -0.68 -5.87
C ALA A 8 16.24 -2.08 -5.90
N LEU A 9 15.96 -2.62 -7.09
CA LEU A 9 15.42 -3.98 -7.28
C LEU A 9 16.38 -5.04 -6.73
N VAL A 10 17.68 -4.96 -7.09
CA VAL A 10 18.69 -5.90 -6.61
C VAL A 10 18.83 -5.81 -5.10
N ILE A 11 18.86 -4.60 -4.54
CA ILE A 11 18.95 -4.40 -3.09
C ILE A 11 17.68 -4.90 -2.39
N ALA A 12 16.49 -4.69 -2.96
CA ALA A 12 15.24 -5.22 -2.43
C ALA A 12 15.25 -6.76 -2.33
N LEU A 13 15.81 -7.43 -3.34
CA LEU A 13 16.00 -8.88 -3.32
C LEU A 13 16.97 -9.32 -2.21
N VAL A 14 18.11 -8.64 -2.08
CA VAL A 14 19.09 -8.88 -1.01
C VAL A 14 18.45 -8.65 0.36
N GLN A 15 17.74 -7.53 0.54
CA GLN A 15 17.02 -7.21 1.77
C GLN A 15 15.95 -8.24 2.11
N GLY A 16 15.23 -8.73 1.10
CA GLY A 16 14.14 -9.69 1.26
C GLY A 16 14.61 -11.10 1.60
N THR A 17 15.82 -11.48 1.21
CA THR A 17 16.30 -12.88 1.32
C THR A 17 17.34 -13.09 2.40
N LEU A 18 18.46 -12.37 2.36
CA LEU A 18 19.60 -12.64 3.26
C LEU A 18 19.27 -12.44 4.75
N PRO A 19 18.54 -11.38 5.17
CA PRO A 19 18.14 -11.24 6.58
C PRO A 19 17.17 -12.31 7.05
N LEU A 20 16.27 -12.84 6.19
CA LEU A 20 15.41 -13.97 6.54
C LEU A 20 16.23 -15.24 6.81
N ILE A 21 17.19 -15.54 5.92
CA ILE A 21 18.11 -16.66 6.09
C ILE A 21 18.92 -16.47 7.38
N GLY A 22 19.43 -15.26 7.62
CA GLY A 22 20.16 -14.90 8.83
C GLY A 22 19.34 -15.14 10.09
N ALA A 23 18.09 -14.65 10.12
CA ALA A 23 17.19 -14.81 11.25
C ALA A 23 16.75 -16.29 11.47
N ALA A 24 16.64 -17.08 10.38
CA ALA A 24 16.30 -18.49 10.47
C ALA A 24 17.47 -19.36 10.98
N ARG A 25 18.73 -19.00 10.63
CA ARG A 25 19.94 -19.77 10.92
C ARG A 25 20.78 -19.19 12.06
N GLY A 26 20.37 -18.07 12.67
CA GLY A 26 21.14 -17.40 13.71
C GLY A 26 22.44 -16.75 13.23
N ILE A 27 22.55 -16.42 11.92
CA ILE A 27 23.76 -15.81 11.33
C ILE A 27 23.69 -14.29 11.52
N VAL A 28 24.42 -13.79 12.53
CA VAL A 28 24.36 -12.38 12.96
C VAL A 28 24.69 -11.41 11.82
N GLN A 29 25.70 -11.70 11.00
CA GLN A 29 26.12 -10.85 9.88
C GLN A 29 24.97 -10.60 8.89
N LEU A 30 24.18 -11.65 8.58
CA LEU A 30 23.04 -11.54 7.68
C LEU A 30 21.87 -10.80 8.34
N ILE A 31 21.66 -10.97 9.64
CA ILE A 31 20.64 -10.20 10.40
C ILE A 31 20.97 -8.70 10.36
N LEU A 32 22.22 -8.35 10.60
CA LEU A 32 22.67 -6.95 10.60
C LEU A 32 22.58 -6.28 9.23
N LEU A 33 22.60 -7.06 8.14
CA LEU A 33 22.45 -6.53 6.77
C LEU A 33 21.09 -5.87 6.51
N ALA A 34 20.04 -6.21 7.28
CA ALA A 34 18.68 -5.70 7.07
C ALA A 34 18.62 -4.15 7.08
N ARG A 35 19.31 -3.50 8.02
CA ARG A 35 19.29 -2.03 8.14
C ARG A 35 20.00 -1.32 6.98
N PRO A 36 21.27 -1.60 6.67
CA PRO A 36 21.93 -0.96 5.54
C PRO A 36 21.22 -1.25 4.21
N ALA A 37 20.67 -2.45 4.00
CA ALA A 37 19.90 -2.76 2.80
C ALA A 37 18.66 -1.88 2.67
N ALA A 38 17.88 -1.69 3.75
CA ALA A 38 16.71 -0.79 3.74
C ALA A 38 17.09 0.68 3.46
N ARG A 39 18.20 1.15 4.00
CA ARG A 39 18.75 2.49 3.71
C ARG A 39 19.12 2.65 2.23
N CYS A 40 19.83 1.68 1.68
CA CYS A 40 20.23 1.69 0.28
C CYS A 40 19.02 1.59 -0.65
N GLN A 41 18.03 0.73 -0.33
CA GLN A 41 16.80 0.61 -1.10
C GLN A 41 16.08 1.96 -1.17
N PHE A 42 15.86 2.62 -0.02
CA PHE A 42 15.25 3.94 0.02
C PHE A 42 16.03 4.97 -0.78
N LEU A 43 17.36 5.04 -0.61
CA LEU A 43 18.22 5.98 -1.34
C LEU A 43 18.05 5.84 -2.85
N PHE A 44 18.07 4.62 -3.38
CA PHE A 44 17.99 4.41 -4.82
C PHE A 44 16.57 4.63 -5.37
N VAL A 45 15.52 4.25 -4.62
CA VAL A 45 14.14 4.53 -5.03
C VAL A 45 13.88 6.03 -4.99
N LEU A 46 14.31 6.73 -3.93
CA LEU A 46 14.21 8.19 -3.83
C LEU A 46 14.98 8.89 -4.97
N THR A 47 16.18 8.41 -5.30
CA THR A 47 16.94 8.93 -6.44
C THR A 47 16.19 8.78 -7.76
N ALA A 48 15.52 7.64 -7.98
CA ALA A 48 14.69 7.45 -9.15
C ALA A 48 13.50 8.42 -9.18
N PHE A 49 12.81 8.59 -8.04
CA PHE A 49 11.72 9.55 -7.91
C PHE A 49 12.17 10.99 -8.19
N VAL A 50 13.30 11.41 -7.60
CA VAL A 50 13.88 12.76 -7.83
C VAL A 50 14.28 12.95 -9.29
N CYS A 51 14.85 11.93 -9.97
CA CYS A 51 15.14 12.00 -11.39
C CYS A 51 13.87 12.20 -12.24
N LEU A 52 12.77 11.53 -11.91
CA LEU A 52 11.51 11.72 -12.61
C LEU A 52 10.93 13.12 -12.34
N LEU A 53 10.96 13.54 -11.09
CA LEU A 53 10.54 14.89 -10.68
C LEU A 53 11.34 15.98 -11.42
N TYR A 54 12.65 15.83 -11.51
CA TYR A 54 13.52 16.74 -12.24
C TYR A 54 13.14 16.82 -13.73
N ALA A 55 12.87 15.67 -14.37
CA ALA A 55 12.43 15.61 -15.74
C ALA A 55 11.10 16.36 -15.99
N TYR A 56 10.15 16.28 -15.04
CA TYR A 56 8.91 17.07 -15.10
C TYR A 56 9.15 18.57 -14.95
N ILE A 57 10.00 18.97 -13.98
CA ILE A 57 10.32 20.38 -13.74
C ILE A 57 11.00 21.00 -14.96
N THR A 58 11.93 20.28 -15.59
CA THR A 58 12.67 20.74 -16.76
C THR A 58 11.95 20.53 -18.09
N SER A 59 10.76 19.89 -18.06
CA SER A 59 9.97 19.55 -19.26
C SER A 59 10.77 18.70 -20.26
N ASP A 60 11.47 17.65 -19.78
CA ASP A 60 12.23 16.71 -20.62
C ASP A 60 11.29 15.79 -21.40
N PHE A 61 10.78 16.27 -22.54
CA PHE A 61 9.87 15.51 -23.41
C PHE A 61 10.53 14.35 -24.16
N SER A 62 11.84 14.11 -23.96
CA SER A 62 12.44 12.86 -24.40
C SER A 62 12.00 11.66 -23.56
N ILE A 63 11.35 11.87 -22.42
CA ILE A 63 10.75 10.84 -21.59
C ILE A 63 9.26 10.72 -21.92
N VAL A 64 8.81 9.53 -22.32
CA VAL A 64 7.41 9.24 -22.70
C VAL A 64 6.44 9.74 -21.65
N ASN A 65 6.70 9.43 -20.39
CA ASN A 65 5.83 9.78 -19.27
C ASN A 65 5.66 11.31 -19.13
N VAL A 66 6.73 12.08 -19.32
CA VAL A 66 6.70 13.57 -19.28
C VAL A 66 5.98 14.12 -20.49
N ALA A 67 6.28 13.60 -21.69
CA ALA A 67 5.66 14.07 -22.94
C ALA A 67 4.15 13.85 -22.96
N GLN A 68 3.66 12.77 -22.37
CA GLN A 68 2.22 12.46 -22.32
C GLN A 68 1.46 13.21 -21.23
N ASN A 69 2.13 13.67 -20.16
CA ASN A 69 1.46 14.17 -18.95
C ASN A 69 1.92 15.58 -18.53
N SER A 70 2.73 16.27 -19.32
CA SER A 70 3.21 17.62 -19.00
C SER A 70 3.23 18.53 -20.23
N HIS A 71 3.38 19.82 -20.00
CA HIS A 71 3.45 20.89 -21.01
C HIS A 71 4.33 22.01 -20.48
N THR A 72 5.03 22.77 -21.35
CA THR A 72 5.91 23.88 -20.92
C THR A 72 5.14 24.95 -20.17
N LEU A 73 3.91 25.29 -20.60
CA LEU A 73 3.05 26.32 -19.99
C LEU A 73 2.36 25.86 -18.70
N LYS A 74 2.49 24.59 -18.31
CA LYS A 74 1.83 24.08 -17.09
C LYS A 74 2.42 24.76 -15.84
N PRO A 75 1.60 25.23 -14.88
CA PRO A 75 2.07 25.80 -13.62
C PRO A 75 2.97 24.82 -12.87
N MET A 76 4.02 25.31 -12.19
CA MET A 76 5.05 24.49 -11.57
C MET A 76 4.49 23.48 -10.56
N ILE A 77 3.49 23.87 -9.76
CA ILE A 77 2.85 22.96 -8.81
C ILE A 77 2.25 21.73 -9.51
N TYR A 78 1.66 21.91 -10.69
CA TYR A 78 1.06 20.82 -11.47
C TYR A 78 2.11 20.07 -12.31
N LYS A 79 3.27 20.66 -12.62
CA LYS A 79 4.41 19.91 -13.13
C LYS A 79 4.89 18.93 -12.07
N ILE A 80 5.07 19.37 -10.83
CA ILE A 80 5.46 18.53 -9.69
C ILE A 80 4.41 17.46 -9.43
N ALA A 81 3.14 17.84 -9.27
CA ALA A 81 2.05 16.91 -8.99
C ALA A 81 1.78 15.96 -10.17
N GLY A 82 2.09 16.37 -11.40
CA GLY A 82 2.00 15.53 -12.58
C GLY A 82 2.82 14.25 -12.51
N VAL A 83 3.88 14.21 -11.67
CA VAL A 83 4.66 13.00 -11.43
C VAL A 83 3.77 11.86 -10.94
N TRP A 84 2.85 12.12 -10.03
CA TRP A 84 1.90 11.13 -9.50
C TRP A 84 0.49 11.21 -10.09
N GLY A 85 0.25 12.16 -11.01
CA GLY A 85 -1.00 12.28 -11.73
C GLY A 85 -1.19 11.27 -12.87
N ASN A 86 -0.28 10.31 -13.03
CA ASN A 86 -0.31 9.26 -14.03
C ASN A 86 0.04 7.91 -13.43
N HIS A 87 -0.16 6.83 -14.21
CA HIS A 87 0.01 5.47 -13.74
C HIS A 87 1.47 5.18 -13.30
N GLU A 88 2.44 5.38 -14.18
CA GLU A 88 3.84 4.96 -13.97
C GLU A 88 4.48 5.78 -12.84
N GLY A 89 4.29 7.09 -12.85
CA GLY A 89 4.90 7.99 -11.85
C GLY A 89 4.29 7.80 -10.46
N SER A 90 2.97 7.54 -10.37
CA SER A 90 2.32 7.24 -9.09
C SER A 90 2.80 5.92 -8.49
N MET A 91 3.21 4.94 -9.32
CA MET A 91 3.82 3.70 -8.83
C MET A 91 5.22 3.92 -8.28
N VAL A 92 5.99 4.85 -8.86
CA VAL A 92 7.28 5.25 -8.27
C VAL A 92 7.08 5.94 -6.92
N LEU A 93 6.06 6.81 -6.78
CA LEU A 93 5.69 7.38 -5.48
C LEU A 93 5.31 6.30 -4.48
N TRP A 94 4.51 5.30 -4.89
CA TRP A 94 4.12 4.16 -4.07
C TRP A 94 5.34 3.39 -3.54
N ALA A 95 6.30 3.05 -4.44
CA ALA A 95 7.54 2.37 -4.07
C ALA A 95 8.44 3.25 -3.17
N THR A 96 8.46 4.56 -3.39
CA THR A 96 9.20 5.51 -2.55
C THR A 96 8.64 5.51 -1.12
N ILE A 97 7.33 5.56 -0.96
CA ILE A 97 6.68 5.52 0.35
C ILE A 97 6.89 4.17 1.04
N LEU A 98 6.81 3.04 0.31
CA LEU A 98 7.12 1.73 0.86
C LEU A 98 8.55 1.67 1.42
N SER A 99 9.52 2.12 0.63
CA SER A 99 10.93 2.13 1.05
C SER A 99 11.19 3.14 2.18
N LEU A 100 10.45 4.26 2.24
CA LEU A 100 10.47 5.21 3.37
C LEU A 100 10.00 4.55 4.67
N PHE A 101 8.93 3.77 4.65
CA PHE A 101 8.50 3.02 5.82
C PHE A 101 9.51 1.94 6.21
N GLY A 102 10.16 1.27 5.24
CA GLY A 102 11.27 0.36 5.49
C GLY A 102 12.44 1.07 6.19
N LEU A 103 12.83 2.25 5.70
CA LEU A 103 13.84 3.11 6.35
C LEU A 103 13.40 3.49 7.76
N ALA A 104 12.15 3.93 7.94
CA ALA A 104 11.65 4.34 9.25
C ALA A 104 11.70 3.18 10.27
N VAL A 105 11.34 1.95 9.89
CA VAL A 105 11.50 0.77 10.74
C VAL A 105 12.98 0.48 11.04
N ALA A 106 13.88 0.67 10.06
CA ALA A 106 15.31 0.50 10.26
C ALA A 106 15.89 1.48 11.28
N GLU A 107 15.44 2.76 11.26
CA GLU A 107 15.97 3.82 12.12
C GLU A 107 15.28 3.88 13.50
N PHE A 108 13.95 3.80 13.53
CA PHE A 108 13.17 3.95 14.76
C PHE A 108 12.88 2.59 15.46
N GLY A 109 13.22 1.47 14.83
CA GLY A 109 13.01 0.13 15.38
C GLY A 109 14.12 -0.37 16.34
N ASN A 110 14.84 0.52 17.03
CA ASN A 110 15.94 0.13 17.92
C ASN A 110 15.49 -0.72 19.13
N GLY A 111 14.25 -0.55 19.59
CA GLY A 111 13.66 -1.37 20.65
C GLY A 111 13.18 -2.77 20.22
N LEU A 112 13.27 -3.10 18.93
CA LEU A 112 12.87 -4.40 18.41
C LEU A 112 13.97 -5.45 18.60
N PRO A 113 13.63 -6.72 18.92
CA PRO A 113 14.58 -7.81 18.82
C PRO A 113 15.22 -7.84 17.42
N PRO A 114 16.55 -8.02 17.31
CA PRO A 114 17.25 -7.96 16.02
C PRO A 114 16.69 -8.93 14.97
N THR A 115 16.27 -10.12 15.36
CA THR A 115 15.67 -11.14 14.50
C THR A 115 14.30 -10.70 13.98
N LEU A 116 13.44 -10.16 14.85
CA LEU A 116 12.13 -9.64 14.47
C LEU A 116 12.29 -8.47 13.49
N ARG A 117 13.15 -7.49 13.81
CA ARG A 117 13.41 -6.36 12.91
C ARG A 117 13.92 -6.81 11.55
N ALA A 118 14.85 -7.76 11.52
CA ALA A 118 15.39 -8.33 10.28
C ALA A 118 14.28 -8.96 9.42
N ARG A 119 13.37 -9.73 10.04
CA ARG A 119 12.22 -10.34 9.34
C ARG A 119 11.26 -9.28 8.81
N VAL A 120 10.90 -8.28 9.63
CA VAL A 120 10.01 -7.17 9.20
C VAL A 120 10.61 -6.45 8.00
N LEU A 121 11.88 -6.05 8.05
CA LEU A 121 12.57 -5.38 6.95
C LEU A 121 12.70 -6.28 5.71
N ALA A 122 12.90 -7.59 5.91
CA ALA A 122 12.97 -8.52 4.80
C ALA A 122 11.62 -8.66 4.08
N ILE A 123 10.51 -8.71 4.81
CA ILE A 123 9.16 -8.76 4.20
C ILE A 123 8.87 -7.46 3.45
N GLN A 124 9.25 -6.29 4.01
CA GLN A 124 9.20 -5.01 3.29
C GLN A 124 10.06 -5.06 2.00
N GLY A 125 11.24 -5.67 2.07
CA GLY A 125 12.11 -5.88 0.92
C GLY A 125 11.49 -6.75 -0.17
N LEU A 126 10.81 -7.85 0.18
CA LEU A 126 10.10 -8.72 -0.77
C LEU A 126 8.93 -8.00 -1.44
N ILE A 127 8.14 -7.24 -0.67
CA ILE A 127 7.07 -6.40 -1.24
C ILE A 127 7.68 -5.36 -2.18
N GLY A 128 8.78 -4.70 -1.76
CA GLY A 128 9.51 -3.75 -2.59
C GLY A 128 10.06 -4.38 -3.87
N PHE A 129 10.63 -5.57 -3.80
CA PHE A 129 11.09 -6.33 -4.97
C PHE A 129 9.96 -6.56 -5.98
N ALA A 130 8.79 -6.99 -5.51
CA ALA A 130 7.65 -7.24 -6.37
C ALA A 130 7.15 -5.96 -7.06
N PHE A 131 7.01 -4.85 -6.33
CA PHE A 131 6.57 -3.58 -6.92
C PHE A 131 7.63 -2.94 -7.82
N LEU A 132 8.91 -3.05 -7.49
CA LEU A 132 9.99 -2.58 -8.37
C LEU A 132 10.06 -3.40 -9.66
N SER A 133 9.82 -4.73 -9.58
CA SER A 133 9.67 -5.58 -10.77
C SER A 133 8.49 -5.12 -11.62
N PHE A 134 7.34 -4.88 -11.01
CA PHE A 134 6.16 -4.34 -11.70
C PHE A 134 6.49 -3.03 -12.43
N ILE A 135 7.14 -2.08 -11.75
CA ILE A 135 7.49 -0.78 -12.33
C ILE A 135 8.44 -0.96 -13.51
N ILE A 136 9.49 -1.76 -13.37
CA ILE A 136 10.54 -1.91 -14.41
C ILE A 136 10.00 -2.65 -15.63
N PHE A 137 9.23 -3.71 -15.44
CA PHE A 137 8.84 -4.60 -16.54
C PHE A 137 7.51 -4.25 -17.21
N THR A 138 6.58 -3.62 -16.49
CA THR A 138 5.24 -3.33 -17.02
C THR A 138 4.91 -1.82 -17.05
N SER A 139 5.56 -1.00 -16.24
CA SER A 139 5.15 0.39 -16.00
C SER A 139 6.34 1.34 -15.89
N ASN A 140 7.32 1.20 -16.81
CA ASN A 140 8.58 1.93 -16.75
C ASN A 140 8.39 3.43 -17.06
N PRO A 141 8.57 4.34 -16.07
CA PRO A 141 8.39 5.78 -16.27
C PRO A 141 9.54 6.46 -17.05
N PHE A 142 10.63 5.74 -17.33
CA PHE A 142 11.83 6.28 -17.98
C PHE A 142 12.00 5.84 -19.44
N LEU A 143 10.91 5.36 -20.09
CA LEU A 143 10.94 5.09 -21.53
C LEU A 143 11.23 6.36 -22.32
N ARG A 144 12.03 6.25 -23.39
CA ARG A 144 12.48 7.38 -24.19
C ARG A 144 11.80 7.44 -25.54
N LEU A 145 11.56 8.68 -26.00
CA LEU A 145 11.15 9.01 -27.36
C LEU A 145 12.35 9.52 -28.17
N VAL A 146 12.51 8.99 -29.36
CA VAL A 146 13.58 9.41 -30.30
C VAL A 146 12.95 9.51 -31.71
N PRO A 147 12.85 10.72 -32.27
CA PRO A 147 13.16 12.04 -31.72
C PRO A 147 12.14 12.45 -30.64
N PRO A 148 12.53 13.33 -29.68
CA PRO A 148 11.59 13.88 -28.73
C PRO A 148 10.62 14.84 -29.41
N PRO A 149 9.34 14.93 -28.99
CA PRO A 149 8.43 15.96 -29.48
C PRO A 149 8.85 17.35 -28.98
N SER A 150 8.48 18.39 -29.74
CA SER A 150 8.77 19.77 -29.37
C SER A 150 7.99 20.27 -28.16
N GLU A 151 6.84 19.64 -27.87
CA GLU A 151 5.97 19.98 -26.75
C GLU A 151 5.25 18.73 -26.24
N GLY A 152 4.80 18.76 -24.98
CA GLY A 152 4.05 17.68 -24.37
C GLY A 152 2.54 17.82 -24.53
N ALA A 153 1.83 16.68 -24.38
CA ALA A 153 0.36 16.62 -24.52
C ALA A 153 -0.41 17.34 -23.39
N GLY A 154 0.26 17.61 -22.27
CA GLY A 154 -0.36 18.24 -21.09
C GLY A 154 -0.98 17.23 -20.12
N LEU A 155 -1.41 17.73 -18.99
CA LEU A 155 -2.17 16.99 -17.98
C LEU A 155 -3.65 17.31 -18.17
N ASN A 156 -4.51 16.31 -17.95
CA ASN A 156 -5.96 16.53 -17.95
C ASN A 156 -6.32 17.74 -17.08
N PRO A 157 -7.11 18.71 -17.58
CA PRO A 157 -7.48 19.93 -16.85
C PRO A 157 -8.08 19.66 -15.45
N ILE A 158 -8.92 18.64 -15.29
CA ILE A 158 -9.50 18.22 -14.01
C ILE A 158 -8.41 17.86 -12.98
N LEU A 159 -7.27 17.38 -13.45
CA LEU A 159 -6.14 17.04 -12.58
C LEU A 159 -5.24 18.25 -12.26
N GLN A 160 -5.49 19.44 -12.86
CA GLN A 160 -4.76 20.65 -12.55
C GLN A 160 -5.41 21.40 -11.39
N ASP A 161 -5.54 20.72 -10.28
CA ASP A 161 -6.20 21.15 -9.05
C ASP A 161 -5.28 20.92 -7.82
N PRO A 162 -5.35 21.76 -6.78
CA PRO A 162 -4.64 21.53 -5.53
C PRO A 162 -4.95 20.16 -4.91
N GLY A 163 -6.14 19.59 -5.13
CA GLY A 163 -6.52 18.23 -4.72
C GLY A 163 -5.53 17.21 -5.24
N LEU A 164 -5.13 17.26 -6.51
CA LEU A 164 -4.11 16.36 -7.06
C LEU A 164 -2.74 16.54 -6.39
N ALA A 165 -2.40 17.76 -5.99
CA ALA A 165 -1.09 18.00 -5.36
C ALA A 165 -0.98 17.36 -3.98
N PHE A 166 -2.06 17.38 -3.19
CA PHE A 166 -2.01 16.99 -1.78
C PHE A 166 -2.67 15.64 -1.48
N HIS A 167 -3.84 15.34 -2.05
CA HIS A 167 -4.59 14.13 -1.73
C HIS A 167 -3.80 12.82 -1.96
N PRO A 168 -3.18 12.55 -3.14
CA PRO A 168 -2.55 11.24 -3.40
C PRO A 168 -1.35 10.95 -2.50
N PRO A 169 -0.44 11.90 -2.18
CA PRO A 169 0.64 11.63 -1.24
C PRO A 169 0.16 11.21 0.15
N PHE A 170 -0.86 11.87 0.72
CA PHE A 170 -1.42 11.47 2.01
C PHE A 170 -2.13 10.11 1.94
N LEU A 171 -2.88 9.88 0.86
CA LEU A 171 -3.54 8.60 0.61
C LEU A 171 -2.51 7.46 0.58
N TYR A 172 -1.43 7.61 -0.18
CA TYR A 172 -0.38 6.58 -0.28
C TYR A 172 0.39 6.38 1.02
N LEU A 173 0.68 7.43 1.79
CA LEU A 173 1.29 7.29 3.12
C LEU A 173 0.44 6.40 4.03
N GLY A 174 -0.88 6.52 3.99
CA GLY A 174 -1.77 5.65 4.73
C GLY A 174 -1.87 4.25 4.14
N TYR A 175 -2.19 4.18 2.87
CA TYR A 175 -2.48 2.96 2.12
C TYR A 175 -1.30 1.98 2.08
N VAL A 176 -0.11 2.49 1.77
CA VAL A 176 1.14 1.74 1.76
C VAL A 176 1.67 1.50 3.17
N GLY A 177 1.42 2.44 4.10
CA GLY A 177 1.88 2.36 5.48
C GLY A 177 1.39 1.11 6.22
N PHE A 178 0.24 0.56 5.85
CA PHE A 178 -0.25 -0.71 6.39
C PHE A 178 0.63 -1.92 6.05
N SER A 179 1.53 -1.81 5.07
CA SER A 179 2.54 -2.83 4.79
C SER A 179 3.44 -3.12 5.99
N VAL A 180 3.65 -2.14 6.86
CA VAL A 180 4.44 -2.33 8.09
C VAL A 180 3.72 -3.26 9.06
N ALA A 181 2.42 -3.00 9.34
CA ALA A 181 1.62 -3.87 10.19
C ALA A 181 1.54 -5.30 9.64
N PHE A 182 1.36 -5.45 8.34
CA PHE A 182 1.43 -6.74 7.63
C PHE A 182 2.78 -7.43 7.83
N SER A 183 3.89 -6.71 7.65
CA SER A 183 5.23 -7.26 7.81
C SER A 183 5.50 -7.73 9.24
N PHE A 184 5.02 -7.00 10.24
CA PHE A 184 5.07 -7.42 11.64
C PHE A 184 4.22 -8.68 11.90
N ALA A 185 3.04 -8.78 11.27
CA ALA A 185 2.17 -9.95 11.41
C ALA A 185 2.81 -11.20 10.80
N VAL A 186 3.34 -11.11 9.58
CA VAL A 186 4.06 -12.22 8.93
C VAL A 186 5.31 -12.61 9.72
N ALA A 187 6.09 -11.64 10.19
CA ALA A 187 7.27 -11.89 11.01
C ALA A 187 6.91 -12.62 12.33
N ALA A 188 5.83 -12.22 13.00
CA ALA A 188 5.33 -12.85 14.21
C ALA A 188 4.84 -14.29 13.96
N LEU A 189 4.16 -14.54 12.84
CA LEU A 189 3.77 -15.90 12.44
C LEU A 189 4.98 -16.80 12.17
N ILE A 190 6.04 -16.28 11.53
CA ILE A 190 7.29 -17.00 11.31
C ILE A 190 7.96 -17.33 12.66
N GLU A 191 7.98 -16.39 13.61
CA GLU A 191 8.54 -16.61 14.96
C GLU A 191 7.65 -17.49 15.85
N GLY A 192 6.35 -17.59 15.54
CA GLY A 192 5.38 -18.29 16.37
C GLY A 192 5.04 -17.56 17.67
N ARG A 193 5.28 -16.26 17.74
CA ARG A 193 5.12 -15.46 18.96
C ARG A 193 4.37 -14.16 18.70
N VAL A 194 3.28 -13.97 19.45
CA VAL A 194 2.51 -12.71 19.55
C VAL A 194 2.27 -12.44 21.03
N ASP A 195 2.75 -11.32 21.52
CA ASP A 195 2.67 -10.92 22.90
C ASP A 195 2.35 -9.41 23.02
N PRO A 196 2.11 -8.88 24.23
CA PRO A 196 1.83 -7.45 24.44
C PRO A 196 2.94 -6.51 23.92
N ALA A 197 4.20 -6.96 23.93
CA ALA A 197 5.30 -6.18 23.38
C ALA A 197 5.19 -6.05 21.86
N TRP A 198 4.84 -7.14 21.16
CA TRP A 198 4.58 -7.10 19.72
C TRP A 198 3.47 -6.09 19.36
N ALA A 199 2.34 -6.12 20.09
CA ALA A 199 1.24 -5.19 19.84
C ALA A 199 1.67 -3.73 20.08
N ARG A 200 2.49 -3.46 21.09
CA ARG A 200 3.06 -2.15 21.38
C ARG A 200 3.95 -1.63 20.26
N TRP A 201 4.68 -2.52 19.59
CA TRP A 201 5.53 -2.15 18.45
C TRP A 201 4.73 -1.91 17.16
N VAL A 202 3.66 -2.66 16.92
CA VAL A 202 2.83 -2.54 15.71
C VAL A 202 1.94 -1.32 15.75
N ARG A 203 1.37 -0.99 16.91
CA ARG A 203 0.35 0.04 17.08
C ARG A 203 0.74 1.43 16.56
N PRO A 204 1.94 1.98 16.82
CA PRO A 204 2.32 3.30 16.31
C PRO A 204 2.32 3.38 14.78
N TRP A 205 2.79 2.32 14.11
CA TRP A 205 2.82 2.25 12.64
C TRP A 205 1.42 2.17 12.07
N THR A 206 0.57 1.35 12.68
CA THR A 206 -0.84 1.22 12.28
C THR A 206 -1.57 2.55 12.48
N LEU A 207 -1.34 3.23 13.60
CA LEU A 207 -1.94 4.53 13.88
C LEU A 207 -1.47 5.60 12.87
N ALA A 208 -0.17 5.67 12.57
CA ALA A 208 0.36 6.59 11.58
C ALA A 208 -0.26 6.35 10.19
N ALA A 209 -0.30 5.09 9.74
CA ALA A 209 -0.93 4.72 8.48
C ALA A 209 -2.44 5.09 8.46
N TRP A 210 -3.15 4.80 9.54
CA TRP A 210 -4.57 5.14 9.68
C TRP A 210 -4.83 6.65 9.65
N CYS A 211 -4.00 7.46 10.34
CA CYS A 211 -4.11 8.91 10.33
C CYS A 211 -3.89 9.47 8.92
N PHE A 212 -2.83 9.03 8.23
CA PHE A 212 -2.56 9.47 6.86
C PHE A 212 -3.68 9.07 5.90
N LEU A 213 -4.20 7.84 6.03
CA LEU A 213 -5.29 7.37 5.20
C LEU A 213 -6.58 8.17 5.47
N THR A 214 -6.87 8.50 6.73
CA THR A 214 -8.01 9.36 7.11
C THR A 214 -7.90 10.73 6.45
N ILE A 215 -6.74 11.38 6.53
CA ILE A 215 -6.49 12.66 5.87
C ILE A 215 -6.62 12.52 4.35
N GLY A 216 -6.03 11.47 3.78
CA GLY A 216 -6.09 11.19 2.35
C GLY A 216 -7.52 11.02 1.86
N ILE A 217 -8.33 10.21 2.53
CA ILE A 217 -9.76 10.01 2.20
C ILE A 217 -10.53 11.33 2.32
N ALA A 218 -10.34 12.08 3.41
CA ALA A 218 -11.03 13.35 3.63
C ALA A 218 -10.70 14.38 2.54
N LEU A 219 -9.42 14.51 2.15
CA LEU A 219 -9.00 15.39 1.06
C LEU A 219 -9.56 14.94 -0.30
N GLY A 220 -9.62 13.63 -0.56
CA GLY A 220 -10.19 13.09 -1.79
C GLY A 220 -11.70 13.33 -1.88
N SER A 221 -12.44 13.10 -0.78
CA SER A 221 -13.86 13.37 -0.71
C SER A 221 -14.16 14.86 -0.90
N TRP A 222 -13.35 15.73 -0.29
CA TRP A 222 -13.48 17.18 -0.49
C TRP A 222 -13.21 17.59 -1.94
N TRP A 223 -12.17 17.05 -2.58
CA TRP A 223 -11.85 17.28 -3.97
C TRP A 223 -12.97 16.81 -4.89
N ALA A 224 -13.48 15.59 -4.72
CA ALA A 224 -14.60 15.05 -5.48
C ALA A 224 -15.86 15.92 -5.36
N TYR A 225 -16.13 16.46 -4.17
CA TYR A 225 -17.30 17.27 -3.89
C TYR A 225 -17.37 18.53 -4.75
N TYR A 226 -16.29 19.29 -4.91
CA TYR A 226 -16.32 20.53 -5.67
C TYR A 226 -15.93 20.37 -7.14
N GLU A 227 -15.10 19.37 -7.48
CA GLU A 227 -14.56 19.21 -8.83
C GLU A 227 -15.47 18.36 -9.72
N LEU A 228 -16.04 17.29 -9.20
CA LEU A 228 -16.80 16.32 -10.00
C LEU A 228 -18.29 16.69 -10.11
N GLY A 229 -18.77 17.62 -9.31
CA GLY A 229 -20.18 18.06 -9.36
C GLY A 229 -21.19 16.99 -8.98
N TRP A 230 -20.77 15.97 -8.27
CA TRP A 230 -21.65 14.87 -7.88
C TRP A 230 -22.65 15.23 -6.76
N GLY A 231 -22.51 16.37 -6.11
CA GLY A 231 -23.41 16.87 -5.08
C GLY A 231 -23.26 16.24 -3.70
N GLY A 232 -22.23 15.46 -3.45
CA GLY A 232 -21.98 14.81 -2.16
C GLY A 232 -20.49 14.49 -1.95
N TRP A 233 -20.19 13.87 -0.81
CA TRP A 233 -18.83 13.54 -0.36
C TRP A 233 -18.42 12.09 -0.67
N TRP A 234 -19.37 11.22 -1.03
CA TRP A 234 -19.16 9.81 -1.28
C TRP A 234 -20.16 9.29 -2.31
N PHE A 235 -19.69 8.60 -3.33
CA PHE A 235 -20.51 8.18 -4.49
C PHE A 235 -20.46 6.69 -4.77
N TRP A 236 -20.00 5.90 -3.83
CA TRP A 236 -19.83 4.46 -4.03
C TRP A 236 -18.90 4.13 -5.21
N ASP A 237 -18.00 5.04 -5.54
CA ASP A 237 -17.02 4.77 -6.58
C ASP A 237 -16.07 3.63 -6.12
N PRO A 238 -15.77 2.65 -7.00
CA PRO A 238 -14.89 1.53 -6.64
C PRO A 238 -13.51 1.95 -6.13
N VAL A 239 -12.97 3.08 -6.59
CA VAL A 239 -11.67 3.60 -6.13
C VAL A 239 -11.78 4.26 -4.75
N GLU A 240 -12.88 4.98 -4.49
CA GLU A 240 -13.19 5.47 -3.13
C GLU A 240 -13.30 4.30 -2.17
N ASN A 241 -14.08 3.28 -2.51
CA ASN A 241 -14.23 2.07 -1.71
C ASN A 241 -12.91 1.33 -1.51
N ALA A 242 -12.03 1.29 -2.51
CA ALA A 242 -10.71 0.68 -2.41
C ALA A 242 -9.83 1.30 -1.31
N SER A 243 -10.02 2.59 -1.00
CA SER A 243 -9.35 3.26 0.12
C SER A 243 -10.10 3.10 1.46
N PHE A 244 -11.42 3.04 1.40
CA PHE A 244 -12.27 2.93 2.60
C PHE A 244 -12.22 1.55 3.25
N ILE A 245 -12.11 0.48 2.45
CA ILE A 245 -12.02 -0.90 2.98
C ILE A 245 -10.82 -1.08 3.91
N PRO A 246 -9.57 -0.77 3.52
CA PRO A 246 -8.42 -0.89 4.42
C PRO A 246 -8.51 0.08 5.62
N TRP A 247 -9.18 1.21 5.50
CA TRP A 247 -9.45 2.12 6.63
C TRP A 247 -10.36 1.47 7.68
N LEU A 248 -11.44 0.80 7.28
CA LEU A 248 -12.34 0.07 8.18
C LEU A 248 -11.61 -1.08 8.90
N VAL A 249 -10.88 -1.92 8.15
CA VAL A 249 -10.12 -3.04 8.71
C VAL A 249 -8.97 -2.54 9.58
N GLY A 250 -8.31 -1.44 9.20
CA GLY A 250 -7.25 -0.79 9.97
C GLY A 250 -7.77 -0.22 11.31
N THR A 251 -9.01 0.30 11.33
CA THR A 251 -9.68 0.73 12.57
C THR A 251 -9.90 -0.46 13.51
N ALA A 252 -10.40 -1.57 12.99
CA ALA A 252 -10.56 -2.81 13.76
C ALA A 252 -9.20 -3.33 14.28
N LEU A 253 -8.16 -3.25 13.46
CA LEU A 253 -6.79 -3.62 13.85
C LEU A 253 -6.27 -2.77 15.01
N LEU A 254 -6.47 -1.44 14.98
CA LEU A 254 -6.07 -0.55 16.07
C LEU A 254 -6.74 -0.94 17.40
N HIS A 255 -8.04 -1.20 17.36
CA HIS A 255 -8.79 -1.62 18.55
C HIS A 255 -8.31 -2.98 19.07
N SER A 256 -8.10 -3.96 18.20
CA SER A 256 -7.57 -5.27 18.57
C SER A 256 -6.17 -5.21 19.14
N ALA A 257 -5.29 -4.38 18.55
CA ALA A 257 -3.91 -4.21 19.05
C ALA A 257 -3.88 -3.65 20.48
N ILE A 258 -4.82 -2.76 20.84
CA ILE A 258 -4.97 -2.26 22.22
C ILE A 258 -5.34 -3.41 23.16
N VAL A 259 -6.25 -4.31 22.77
CA VAL A 259 -6.66 -5.46 23.57
C VAL A 259 -5.48 -6.43 23.76
N VAL A 260 -4.71 -6.73 22.71
CA VAL A 260 -3.48 -7.54 22.84
C VAL A 260 -2.50 -6.88 23.79
N GLU A 261 -2.24 -5.59 23.65
CA GLU A 261 -1.28 -4.86 24.50
C GLU A 261 -1.66 -4.86 25.98
N LYS A 262 -2.96 -4.70 26.29
CA LYS A 262 -3.44 -4.49 27.68
C LYS A 262 -3.94 -5.77 28.34
N ARG A 263 -4.39 -6.77 27.60
CA ARG A 263 -5.05 -7.98 28.10
C ARG A 263 -4.44 -9.28 27.60
N ASP A 264 -3.45 -9.23 26.73
CA ASP A 264 -2.81 -10.41 26.11
C ASP A 264 -3.82 -11.35 25.41
N ALA A 265 -4.90 -10.79 24.85
CA ALA A 265 -6.00 -11.51 24.23
C ALA A 265 -6.23 -11.07 22.79
N LEU A 266 -7.03 -11.79 22.01
CA LEU A 266 -7.34 -11.55 20.58
C LEU A 266 -6.11 -11.63 19.66
N LYS A 267 -5.04 -12.33 20.03
CA LYS A 267 -3.77 -12.40 19.29
C LYS A 267 -3.96 -12.86 17.85
N SER A 268 -4.62 -13.98 17.65
CA SER A 268 -4.87 -14.56 16.32
C SER A 268 -5.71 -13.61 15.47
N TRP A 269 -6.78 -13.05 16.04
CA TRP A 269 -7.63 -12.07 15.36
C TRP A 269 -6.87 -10.81 14.95
N THR A 270 -6.02 -10.26 15.82
CA THR A 270 -5.21 -9.08 15.54
C THR A 270 -4.22 -9.33 14.41
N VAL A 271 -3.59 -10.49 14.39
CA VAL A 271 -2.70 -10.90 13.29
C VAL A 271 -3.48 -10.99 11.98
N LEU A 272 -4.66 -11.62 12.00
CA LEU A 272 -5.52 -11.72 10.81
C LEU A 272 -5.90 -10.32 10.28
N LEU A 273 -6.33 -9.42 11.16
CA LEU A 273 -6.65 -8.05 10.76
C LEU A 273 -5.45 -7.31 10.15
N ALA A 274 -4.23 -7.51 10.70
CA ALA A 274 -3.02 -6.91 10.16
C ALA A 274 -2.69 -7.43 8.74
N LEU A 275 -2.90 -8.73 8.51
CA LEU A 275 -2.76 -9.33 7.18
C LEU A 275 -3.83 -8.78 6.21
N LEU A 276 -5.08 -8.78 6.63
CA LEU A 276 -6.21 -8.33 5.80
C LEU A 276 -6.11 -6.83 5.46
N THR A 277 -5.68 -5.98 6.40
CA THR A 277 -5.61 -4.53 6.14
C THR A 277 -4.72 -4.22 4.93
N PHE A 278 -3.53 -4.77 4.85
CA PHE A 278 -2.66 -4.56 3.70
C PHE A 278 -3.10 -5.36 2.46
N SER A 279 -3.67 -6.56 2.65
CA SER A 279 -4.26 -7.32 1.54
C SER A 279 -5.39 -6.53 0.86
N MET A 280 -6.18 -5.77 1.60
CA MET A 280 -7.20 -4.87 1.03
C MET A 280 -6.56 -3.68 0.29
N SER A 281 -5.43 -3.16 0.78
CA SER A 281 -4.65 -2.17 0.03
C SER A 281 -4.12 -2.74 -1.29
N LEU A 282 -3.66 -3.99 -1.31
CA LEU A 282 -3.24 -4.66 -2.56
C LEU A 282 -4.42 -4.94 -3.50
N LEU A 283 -5.57 -5.37 -2.96
CA LEU A 283 -6.80 -5.54 -3.75
C LEU A 283 -7.20 -4.22 -4.41
N GLY A 284 -7.21 -3.13 -3.67
CA GLY A 284 -7.50 -1.81 -4.22
C GLY A 284 -6.46 -1.39 -5.26
N THR A 285 -5.16 -1.66 -5.05
CA THR A 285 -4.12 -1.41 -6.05
C THR A 285 -4.41 -2.17 -7.35
N PHE A 286 -4.83 -3.43 -7.25
CA PHE A 286 -5.27 -4.22 -8.41
C PHE A 286 -6.49 -3.59 -9.09
N LEU A 287 -7.55 -3.28 -8.36
CA LEU A 287 -8.80 -2.73 -8.93
C LEU A 287 -8.57 -1.42 -9.68
N VAL A 288 -7.79 -0.51 -9.08
CA VAL A 288 -7.50 0.82 -9.65
C VAL A 288 -6.57 0.74 -10.86
N ARG A 289 -5.62 -0.19 -10.88
CA ARG A 289 -4.53 -0.25 -11.87
C ARG A 289 -4.75 -1.22 -13.02
N SER A 290 -5.63 -2.18 -12.85
CA SER A 290 -5.96 -3.15 -13.92
C SER A 290 -6.97 -2.60 -14.93
N GLY A 291 -7.72 -1.55 -14.57
CA GLY A 291 -8.80 -1.01 -15.40
C GLY A 291 -9.99 -1.96 -15.55
N VAL A 292 -10.14 -2.95 -14.66
CA VAL A 292 -11.25 -3.92 -14.69
C VAL A 292 -12.57 -3.32 -14.21
N LEU A 293 -12.53 -2.22 -13.47
CA LEU A 293 -13.72 -1.51 -13.00
C LEU A 293 -13.88 -0.17 -13.71
N THR A 294 -15.13 0.21 -13.99
CA THR A 294 -15.45 1.53 -14.52
C THR A 294 -15.45 2.55 -13.37
N SER A 295 -14.56 3.52 -13.43
CA SER A 295 -14.45 4.63 -12.49
C SER A 295 -13.79 5.83 -13.17
N VAL A 296 -14.14 7.03 -12.77
CA VAL A 296 -13.45 8.26 -13.20
C VAL A 296 -12.01 8.34 -12.73
N HIS A 297 -11.64 7.54 -11.74
CA HIS A 297 -10.29 7.47 -11.15
C HIS A 297 -9.43 6.34 -11.74
N THR A 298 -9.99 5.47 -12.61
CA THR A 298 -9.24 4.34 -13.15
C THR A 298 -8.30 4.80 -14.27
N PHE A 299 -7.16 4.13 -14.35
CA PHE A 299 -6.26 4.26 -15.48
C PHE A 299 -6.74 3.40 -16.65
N ALA A 300 -6.20 3.66 -17.84
CA ALA A 300 -6.53 2.87 -19.02
C ALA A 300 -6.34 1.36 -18.75
N SER A 301 -7.24 0.56 -19.27
CA SER A 301 -7.18 -0.90 -19.16
C SER A 301 -5.91 -1.43 -19.81
N ASP A 302 -5.15 -2.23 -19.05
CA ASP A 302 -3.92 -2.86 -19.49
C ASP A 302 -3.86 -4.29 -18.89
N PRO A 303 -4.07 -5.33 -19.71
CA PRO A 303 -4.11 -6.70 -19.25
C PRO A 303 -2.81 -7.17 -18.59
N ASP A 304 -1.64 -6.75 -19.08
CA ASP A 304 -0.34 -7.17 -18.55
C ASP A 304 -0.15 -6.63 -17.13
N ARG A 305 -0.53 -5.37 -16.90
CA ARG A 305 -0.55 -4.74 -15.58
C ARG A 305 -1.53 -5.45 -14.65
N GLY A 306 -2.72 -5.76 -15.15
CA GLY A 306 -3.76 -6.47 -14.39
C GLY A 306 -3.30 -7.86 -13.94
N ILE A 307 -2.75 -8.66 -14.84
CA ILE A 307 -2.27 -10.02 -14.53
C ILE A 307 -1.14 -10.00 -13.50
N PHE A 308 -0.18 -9.09 -13.66
CA PHE A 308 0.93 -8.98 -12.70
C PHE A 308 0.43 -8.64 -11.28
N LEU A 309 -0.45 -7.64 -11.18
CA LEU A 309 -0.99 -7.21 -9.87
C LEU A 309 -1.90 -8.26 -9.25
N LEU A 310 -2.66 -8.99 -10.07
CA LEU A 310 -3.47 -10.13 -9.59
C LEU A 310 -2.58 -11.25 -9.06
N ALA A 311 -1.52 -11.61 -9.77
CA ALA A 311 -0.55 -12.59 -9.30
C ALA A 311 0.08 -12.14 -7.98
N LEU A 312 0.51 -10.87 -7.88
CA LEU A 312 1.05 -10.31 -6.65
C LEU A 312 0.05 -10.39 -5.49
N LEU A 313 -1.21 -10.01 -5.73
CA LEU A 313 -2.29 -10.10 -4.73
C LEU A 313 -2.47 -11.54 -4.25
N ILE A 314 -2.54 -12.52 -5.16
CA ILE A 314 -2.69 -13.93 -4.83
C ILE A 314 -1.50 -14.44 -4.01
N PHE A 315 -0.27 -14.13 -4.42
CA PHE A 315 0.94 -14.58 -3.71
C PHE A 315 1.06 -13.98 -2.33
N VAL A 316 0.90 -12.66 -2.19
CA VAL A 316 1.06 -11.98 -0.91
C VAL A 316 -0.08 -12.32 0.05
N THR A 317 -1.33 -12.21 -0.41
CA THR A 317 -2.50 -12.51 0.43
C THR A 317 -2.61 -14.00 0.67
N GLY A 318 -2.58 -14.83 -0.37
CA GLY A 318 -2.69 -16.28 -0.26
C GLY A 318 -1.57 -16.88 0.57
N GLY A 319 -0.32 -16.50 0.32
CA GLY A 319 0.84 -16.97 1.09
C GLY A 319 0.75 -16.58 2.56
N SER A 320 0.34 -15.35 2.87
CA SER A 320 0.17 -14.90 4.26
C SER A 320 -0.99 -15.60 4.97
N LEU A 321 -2.11 -15.86 4.29
CA LEU A 321 -3.24 -16.59 4.85
C LEU A 321 -2.94 -18.08 5.06
N ILE A 322 -2.16 -18.71 4.16
CA ILE A 322 -1.68 -20.08 4.35
C ILE A 322 -0.76 -20.14 5.59
N LEU A 323 0.19 -19.21 5.71
CA LEU A 323 1.06 -19.12 6.88
C LEU A 323 0.23 -18.90 8.16
N TYR A 324 -0.80 -18.05 8.09
CA TYR A 324 -1.73 -17.84 9.20
C TYR A 324 -2.47 -19.12 9.56
N ALA A 325 -3.05 -19.83 8.60
CA ALA A 325 -3.77 -21.09 8.85
C ALA A 325 -2.88 -22.15 9.56
N ILE A 326 -1.59 -22.23 9.21
CA ILE A 326 -0.65 -23.16 9.80
C ILE A 326 -0.22 -22.72 11.21
N ARG A 327 -0.04 -21.41 11.46
CA ARG A 327 0.61 -20.89 12.67
C ARG A 327 -0.36 -20.33 13.71
N ALA A 328 -1.52 -19.81 13.30
CA ALA A 328 -2.47 -19.19 14.22
C ALA A 328 -3.03 -20.14 15.30
N PRO A 329 -3.22 -21.45 15.07
CA PRO A 329 -3.65 -22.36 16.14
C PRO A 329 -2.69 -22.44 17.32
N ASN A 330 -1.41 -22.14 17.12
CA ASN A 330 -0.38 -22.13 18.16
C ASN A 330 -0.35 -20.82 18.97
N LEU A 331 -1.08 -19.79 18.54
CA LEU A 331 -1.17 -18.53 19.26
C LEU A 331 -2.18 -18.68 20.39
N GLN A 332 -1.67 -18.80 21.63
CA GLN A 332 -2.53 -18.91 22.79
C GLN A 332 -3.43 -17.67 22.94
N SER A 333 -4.72 -17.88 23.07
CA SER A 333 -5.68 -16.82 23.36
C SER A 333 -5.84 -16.64 24.87
N GLY A 334 -5.98 -15.40 25.32
CA GLY A 334 -6.40 -15.09 26.69
C GLY A 334 -7.85 -15.52 26.97
N GLY A 335 -8.28 -15.37 28.23
CA GLY A 335 -9.62 -15.76 28.68
C GLY A 335 -10.76 -15.01 28.02
N LEU A 336 -11.99 -15.45 28.25
CA LEU A 336 -13.23 -14.82 27.80
C LEU A 336 -13.45 -13.48 28.49
N PHE A 337 -13.98 -12.51 27.75
CA PHE A 337 -14.38 -11.22 28.30
C PHE A 337 -15.84 -11.24 28.79
N SER A 338 -16.15 -10.45 29.81
CA SER A 338 -17.52 -10.15 30.13
C SER A 338 -18.18 -9.41 28.96
N PRO A 339 -19.40 -9.78 28.54
CA PRO A 339 -20.11 -9.08 27.46
C PRO A 339 -20.25 -7.56 27.71
N ILE A 340 -20.51 -7.17 28.97
CA ILE A 340 -20.56 -5.76 29.39
C ILE A 340 -19.21 -5.39 29.98
N SER A 341 -18.24 -5.08 29.11
CA SER A 341 -16.90 -4.64 29.47
C SER A 341 -16.33 -3.75 28.36
N ARG A 342 -15.26 -3.02 28.64
CA ARG A 342 -14.55 -2.21 27.62
C ARG A 342 -14.02 -3.10 26.49
N GLU A 343 -13.50 -4.26 26.84
CA GLU A 343 -13.00 -5.25 25.89
C GLU A 343 -14.14 -5.84 25.05
N GLY A 344 -15.26 -6.16 25.67
CA GLY A 344 -16.48 -6.63 24.97
C GLY A 344 -17.00 -5.60 23.98
N SER A 345 -17.00 -4.32 24.34
CA SER A 345 -17.38 -3.22 23.43
C SER A 345 -16.42 -3.10 22.24
N LEU A 346 -15.10 -3.30 22.43
CA LEU A 346 -14.14 -3.31 21.34
C LEU A 346 -14.30 -4.52 20.41
N VAL A 347 -14.66 -5.69 20.95
CA VAL A 347 -14.98 -6.87 20.14
C VAL A 347 -16.24 -6.64 19.29
N LEU A 348 -17.28 -6.07 19.87
CA LEU A 348 -18.51 -5.71 19.13
C LEU A 348 -18.20 -4.70 18.02
N ASN A 349 -17.43 -3.66 18.33
CA ASN A 349 -17.02 -2.67 17.34
C ASN A 349 -16.19 -3.30 16.19
N ASN A 350 -15.28 -4.22 16.49
CA ASN A 350 -14.55 -4.96 15.48
C ASN A 350 -15.48 -5.78 14.58
N LEU A 351 -16.50 -6.42 15.14
CA LEU A 351 -17.50 -7.17 14.37
C LEU A 351 -18.26 -6.24 13.43
N LEU A 352 -18.71 -5.09 13.90
CA LEU A 352 -19.41 -4.10 13.07
C LEU A 352 -18.53 -3.55 11.96
N LEU A 353 -17.27 -3.19 12.26
CA LEU A 353 -16.32 -2.69 11.28
C LEU A 353 -15.96 -3.72 10.20
N THR A 354 -15.74 -4.98 10.60
CA THR A 354 -15.43 -6.05 9.63
C THR A 354 -16.67 -6.43 8.81
N THR A 355 -17.87 -6.37 9.38
CA THR A 355 -19.12 -6.54 8.63
C THR A 355 -19.28 -5.41 7.60
N ALA A 356 -19.08 -4.15 8.00
CA ALA A 356 -19.14 -3.01 7.09
C ALA A 356 -18.10 -3.16 5.96
N ALA A 357 -16.85 -3.52 6.28
CA ALA A 357 -15.83 -3.77 5.28
C ALA A 357 -16.23 -4.88 4.29
N THR A 358 -16.83 -5.97 4.79
CA THR A 358 -17.32 -7.09 3.96
C THR A 358 -18.43 -6.63 3.01
N VAL A 359 -19.39 -5.84 3.50
CA VAL A 359 -20.46 -5.27 2.67
C VAL A 359 -19.89 -4.37 1.57
N VAL A 360 -18.93 -3.51 1.91
CA VAL A 360 -18.28 -2.62 0.92
C VAL A 360 -17.49 -3.44 -0.11
N ILE A 361 -16.76 -4.49 0.30
CA ILE A 361 -16.04 -5.40 -0.61
C ILE A 361 -17.02 -6.07 -1.57
N LEU A 362 -18.07 -6.69 -1.05
CA LEU A 362 -19.06 -7.41 -1.85
C LEU A 362 -19.76 -6.47 -2.83
N GLY A 363 -20.20 -5.29 -2.37
CA GLY A 363 -20.83 -4.30 -3.24
C GLY A 363 -19.91 -3.76 -4.33
N THR A 364 -18.61 -3.60 -4.02
CA THR A 364 -17.61 -3.13 -4.98
C THR A 364 -17.27 -4.19 -6.02
N LEU A 365 -17.17 -5.46 -5.60
CA LEU A 365 -16.81 -6.57 -6.51
C LEU A 365 -18.02 -7.18 -7.23
N TYR A 366 -19.24 -6.92 -6.76
CA TYR A 366 -20.46 -7.53 -7.30
C TYR A 366 -20.63 -7.30 -8.80
N PRO A 367 -20.48 -6.07 -9.36
CA PRO A 367 -20.57 -5.85 -10.80
C PRO A 367 -19.55 -6.68 -11.59
N LEU A 368 -18.34 -6.82 -11.09
CA LEU A 368 -17.26 -7.56 -11.72
C LEU A 368 -17.54 -9.08 -11.73
N ILE A 369 -18.02 -9.59 -10.62
CA ILE A 369 -18.41 -11.01 -10.50
C ILE A 369 -19.58 -11.32 -11.43
N LEU A 370 -20.58 -10.46 -11.49
CA LEU A 370 -21.76 -10.66 -12.32
C LEU A 370 -21.41 -10.62 -13.81
N ASP A 371 -20.57 -9.66 -14.24
CA ASP A 371 -20.09 -9.57 -15.62
C ASP A 371 -19.28 -10.83 -16.01
N ALA A 372 -18.40 -11.30 -15.14
CA ALA A 372 -17.61 -12.52 -15.34
C ALA A 372 -18.47 -13.79 -15.44
N LEU A 373 -19.63 -13.82 -14.79
CA LEU A 373 -20.59 -14.92 -14.85
C LEU A 373 -21.59 -14.80 -16.01
N GLY A 374 -21.46 -13.78 -16.86
CA GLY A 374 -22.36 -13.55 -18.00
C GLY A 374 -23.71 -12.95 -17.64
N GLY A 375 -23.87 -12.42 -16.43
CA GLY A 375 -25.10 -11.79 -15.93
C GLY A 375 -25.36 -10.36 -16.43
N GLY A 376 -24.51 -9.87 -17.34
CA GLY A 376 -24.61 -8.51 -17.88
C GLY A 376 -23.99 -7.43 -17.00
N LYS A 377 -23.80 -6.24 -17.59
CA LYS A 377 -23.20 -5.10 -16.88
C LYS A 377 -24.22 -4.46 -15.93
N VAL A 378 -23.94 -4.50 -14.66
CA VAL A 378 -24.69 -3.82 -13.61
C VAL A 378 -23.81 -2.74 -12.98
N SER A 379 -24.37 -1.55 -12.79
CA SER A 379 -23.74 -0.49 -12.00
C SER A 379 -24.39 -0.49 -10.62
N VAL A 380 -23.58 -0.56 -9.56
CA VAL A 380 -24.01 -0.20 -8.21
C VAL A 380 -23.74 1.31 -8.12
N GLY A 381 -24.70 2.08 -8.58
CA GLY A 381 -24.66 3.54 -8.49
C GLY A 381 -25.44 4.05 -7.28
N PRO A 382 -25.30 5.36 -6.96
CA PRO A 382 -26.10 5.98 -5.91
C PRO A 382 -27.59 5.86 -6.18
#